data_e096c3e9adf49fbcc8e70549ef30c4cf
#
_entry.id   e096c3e9adf49fbcc8e70549ef30c4cf
#
_cell.length_a   1.000
_cell.length_b   1.000
_cell.length_c   1.000
_cell.angle_alpha   90.00
_cell.angle_beta   90.00
_cell.angle_gamma   90.00
#
_symmetry.space_group_name_H-M   'P 1'
#
loop_
_entity.id
_entity.type
_entity.pdbx_description
1 polymer ?
#
loop_
_entity_poly.entity_id
_entity_poly.type
_entity_poly.pdbx_seq_one_letter_code
_entity_poly.pdbx_strand_id
1 'polypeptide(L)'
;MVSTGRHHGFESHAEQELLLALDFAGNLVDVLSQPFRLVFTAAGGPGQHTPDFLAVTRDGVWLIDVRPGARIEEEDRVRFAAAAEAALSCGWRYAVAAGWLPNVQMTLGTLSAQRRPLTDPLHLQPVLLAAAEAGPVRFGDLVEHGGIPAAARAQALHLIWERRLGIDLSAPLGDASVVHSGTSRR
;
A
#
# COMPACT_ATOMS: atom_id res chain seq x y z
N MET A 1 6.27 -6.54 7.58
CA MET A 1 6.33 -5.48 6.55
C MET A 1 7.77 -5.05 6.38
N VAL A 2 8.15 -4.59 5.18
CA VAL A 2 9.52 -4.12 4.92
C VAL A 2 9.73 -2.73 5.53
N SER A 3 8.75 -1.85 5.39
CA SER A 3 8.79 -0.47 5.89
C SER A 3 9.02 -0.36 7.40
N THR A 4 8.42 -1.23 8.19
CA THR A 4 8.54 -1.21 9.66
C THR A 4 9.57 -2.20 10.21
N GLY A 5 10.07 -3.13 9.40
CA GLY A 5 10.92 -4.24 9.85
C GLY A 5 10.24 -5.23 10.81
N ARG A 6 8.92 -5.13 11.03
CA ARG A 6 8.15 -5.92 12.00
C ARG A 6 7.12 -6.83 11.34
N HIS A 7 6.66 -7.81 12.11
CA HIS A 7 5.47 -8.59 11.81
C HIS A 7 4.25 -7.90 12.44
N HIS A 8 3.19 -7.77 11.66
CA HIS A 8 1.91 -7.21 12.10
C HIS A 8 0.83 -8.27 11.93
N GLY A 9 -0.03 -8.42 12.96
CA GLY A 9 -1.15 -9.34 12.93
C GLY A 9 -2.25 -8.83 11.99
N PHE A 10 -2.97 -9.75 11.37
CA PHE A 10 -4.22 -9.51 10.63
C PHE A 10 -5.12 -10.72 10.80
N GLU A 11 -6.42 -10.49 10.78
CA GLU A 11 -7.45 -11.53 10.99
C GLU A 11 -8.19 -11.88 9.69
N SER A 12 -8.00 -11.05 8.66
CA SER A 12 -8.70 -11.21 7.39
C SER A 12 -7.79 -10.94 6.18
N HIS A 13 -8.19 -11.47 5.02
CA HIS A 13 -7.50 -11.18 3.76
C HIS A 13 -7.56 -9.68 3.40
N ALA A 14 -8.70 -9.01 3.67
CA ALA A 14 -8.83 -7.58 3.42
C ALA A 14 -7.86 -6.73 4.26
N GLU A 15 -7.60 -7.13 5.49
CA GLU A 15 -6.58 -6.51 6.36
C GLU A 15 -5.17 -6.75 5.84
N GLN A 16 -4.87 -7.96 5.35
CA GLN A 16 -3.59 -8.26 4.69
C GLN A 16 -3.36 -7.38 3.46
N GLU A 17 -4.40 -7.17 2.64
CA GLU A 17 -4.35 -6.30 1.47
C GLU A 17 -4.07 -4.85 1.84
N LEU A 18 -4.71 -4.33 2.91
CA LEU A 18 -4.42 -3.00 3.42
C LEU A 18 -2.97 -2.87 3.89
N LEU A 19 -2.48 -3.83 4.69
CA LEU A 19 -1.08 -3.81 5.16
C LEU A 19 -0.09 -3.82 3.99
N LEU A 20 -0.38 -4.57 2.92
CA LEU A 20 0.45 -4.59 1.73
C LEU A 20 0.47 -3.22 1.01
N ALA A 21 -0.70 -2.57 0.92
CA ALA A 21 -0.82 -1.25 0.32
C ALA A 21 -0.09 -0.17 1.16
N LEU A 22 -0.20 -0.24 2.49
CA LEU A 22 0.54 0.65 3.39
C LEU A 22 2.06 0.44 3.28
N ASP A 23 2.53 -0.80 3.15
CA ASP A 23 3.94 -1.11 2.95
C ASP A 23 4.45 -0.55 1.62
N PHE A 24 3.66 -0.68 0.55
CA PHE A 24 3.97 -0.11 -0.75
C PHE A 24 3.94 1.41 -0.76
N ALA A 25 3.06 2.07 0.01
CA ALA A 25 2.95 3.54 0.03
C ALA A 25 4.25 4.26 0.44
N GLY A 26 5.10 3.59 1.23
CA GLY A 26 6.47 4.00 1.54
C GLY A 26 6.62 5.21 2.45
N ASN A 27 5.52 5.71 3.00
CA ASN A 27 5.52 6.77 4.03
C ASN A 27 5.16 6.22 5.42
N LEU A 28 4.91 4.90 5.55
CA LEU A 28 4.58 4.26 6.80
C LEU A 28 5.78 4.26 7.75
N VAL A 29 5.56 4.71 8.98
CA VAL A 29 6.54 4.68 10.08
C VAL A 29 6.27 3.49 10.99
N ASP A 30 5.01 3.29 11.38
CA ASP A 30 4.58 2.15 12.19
C ASP A 30 3.08 1.87 11.98
N VAL A 31 2.64 0.67 12.36
CA VAL A 31 1.23 0.30 12.35
C VAL A 31 0.93 -0.59 13.55
N LEU A 32 -0.17 -0.30 14.22
CA LEU A 32 -0.69 -1.07 15.35
C LEU A 32 -2.00 -1.72 14.92
N SER A 33 -2.08 -3.04 15.03
CA SER A 33 -3.33 -3.78 14.85
C SER A 33 -4.16 -3.67 16.12
N GLN A 34 -5.47 -3.44 15.99
CA GLN A 34 -6.42 -3.36 17.09
C GLN A 34 -5.95 -2.45 18.24
N PRO A 35 -5.65 -1.17 17.96
CA PRO A 35 -4.86 -0.32 18.85
C PRO A 35 -5.54 -0.07 20.21
N PHE A 36 -6.87 -0.01 20.23
CA PHE A 36 -7.68 0.20 21.44
C PHE A 36 -9.15 -0.18 21.19
N ARG A 37 -9.89 -0.33 22.29
CA ARG A 37 -11.35 -0.47 22.25
C ARG A 37 -11.99 0.88 22.55
N LEU A 38 -12.80 1.37 21.61
CA LEU A 38 -13.62 2.55 21.75
C LEU A 38 -14.95 2.18 22.40
N VAL A 39 -15.39 2.95 23.41
CA VAL A 39 -16.70 2.86 24.00
C VAL A 39 -17.42 4.20 23.73
N PHE A 40 -18.63 4.16 23.21
CA PHE A 40 -19.37 5.35 22.80
C PHE A 40 -20.85 5.21 23.09
N THR A 41 -21.60 6.31 22.99
CA THR A 41 -23.06 6.32 23.08
C THR A 41 -23.62 6.91 21.79
N ALA A 42 -24.49 6.15 21.12
CA ALA A 42 -25.22 6.58 19.93
C ALA A 42 -26.72 6.66 20.20
N ALA A 43 -27.52 7.06 19.22
CA ALA A 43 -28.99 7.13 19.36
C ALA A 43 -29.63 5.78 19.73
N GLY A 44 -29.02 4.67 19.35
CA GLY A 44 -29.43 3.29 19.69
C GLY A 44 -28.95 2.82 21.07
N GLY A 45 -28.24 3.65 21.85
CA GLY A 45 -27.69 3.30 23.16
C GLY A 45 -26.18 3.14 23.17
N PRO A 46 -25.61 2.53 24.23
CA PRO A 46 -24.17 2.33 24.36
C PRO A 46 -23.65 1.32 23.34
N GLY A 47 -22.49 1.61 22.77
CA GLY A 47 -21.80 0.77 21.80
C GLY A 47 -20.32 0.64 22.11
N GLN A 48 -19.70 -0.33 21.46
CA GLN A 48 -18.24 -0.51 21.49
C GLN A 48 -17.71 -0.90 20.11
N HIS A 49 -16.48 -0.51 19.83
CA HIS A 49 -15.79 -0.82 18.59
C HIS A 49 -14.29 -0.91 18.81
N THR A 50 -13.63 -1.82 18.11
CA THR A 50 -12.17 -1.89 18.06
C THR A 50 -11.76 -1.63 16.62
N PRO A 51 -11.18 -0.47 16.31
CA PRO A 51 -10.65 -0.19 14.98
C PRO A 51 -9.56 -1.18 14.59
N ASP A 52 -9.44 -1.51 13.30
CA ASP A 52 -8.52 -2.56 12.84
C ASP A 52 -7.06 -2.10 12.92
N PHE A 53 -6.77 -0.86 12.51
CA PHE A 53 -5.40 -0.35 12.48
C PHE A 53 -5.28 1.11 12.90
N LEU A 54 -4.15 1.41 13.57
CA LEU A 54 -3.63 2.77 13.73
C LEU A 54 -2.31 2.85 12.95
N ALA A 55 -2.30 3.55 11.82
CA ALA A 55 -1.13 3.72 10.97
C ALA A 55 -0.48 5.09 11.22
N VAL A 56 0.77 5.07 11.65
CA VAL A 56 1.61 6.26 11.79
C VAL A 56 2.39 6.43 10.50
N THR A 57 2.18 7.54 9.81
CA THR A 57 2.87 7.88 8.59
C THR A 57 3.68 9.15 8.76
N ARG A 58 4.57 9.46 7.83
CA ARG A 58 5.30 10.74 7.83
C ARG A 58 4.38 11.95 7.66
N ASP A 59 3.19 11.74 7.10
CA ASP A 59 2.20 12.78 6.81
C ASP A 59 1.09 12.89 7.87
N GLY A 60 1.17 12.11 8.94
CA GLY A 60 0.21 12.09 10.05
C GLY A 60 -0.26 10.70 10.46
N VAL A 61 -1.22 10.65 11.36
CA VAL A 61 -1.77 9.41 11.93
C VAL A 61 -3.12 9.12 11.32
N TRP A 62 -3.37 7.85 10.99
CA TRP A 62 -4.61 7.35 10.43
C TRP A 62 -5.19 6.26 11.31
N LEU A 63 -6.44 6.41 11.71
CA LEU A 63 -7.24 5.34 12.27
C LEU A 63 -8.02 4.70 11.11
N ILE A 64 -7.93 3.38 10.96
CA ILE A 64 -8.44 2.69 9.77
C ILE A 64 -9.27 1.49 10.17
N ASP A 65 -10.48 1.40 9.64
CA ASP A 65 -11.31 0.21 9.64
C ASP A 65 -11.26 -0.49 8.29
N VAL A 66 -11.35 -1.81 8.28
CA VAL A 66 -11.34 -2.65 7.07
C VAL A 66 -12.66 -3.40 6.97
N ARG A 67 -13.49 -3.03 6.03
CA ARG A 67 -14.78 -3.69 5.83
C ARG A 67 -15.13 -3.74 4.36
N PRO A 68 -15.16 -4.91 3.70
CA PRO A 68 -15.60 -5.01 2.31
C PRO A 68 -16.92 -4.28 2.09
N GLY A 69 -16.98 -3.39 1.09
CA GLY A 69 -18.09 -2.47 0.90
C GLY A 69 -19.46 -3.15 0.80
N ALA A 70 -19.50 -4.34 0.16
CA ALA A 70 -20.71 -5.17 0.08
C ALA A 70 -21.20 -5.75 1.42
N ARG A 71 -20.39 -5.64 2.47
CA ARG A 71 -20.69 -6.16 3.83
C ARG A 71 -20.90 -5.07 4.85
N ILE A 72 -20.88 -3.79 4.43
CA ILE A 72 -21.12 -2.66 5.33
C ILE A 72 -22.60 -2.58 5.63
N GLU A 73 -22.96 -2.77 6.91
CA GLU A 73 -24.30 -2.68 7.45
C GLU A 73 -24.52 -1.35 8.19
N GLU A 74 -25.75 -1.03 8.60
CA GLU A 74 -26.07 0.20 9.32
C GLU A 74 -25.35 0.28 10.68
N GLU A 75 -25.22 -0.86 11.35
CA GLU A 75 -24.47 -0.97 12.60
C GLU A 75 -22.98 -0.62 12.42
N ASP A 76 -22.36 -1.05 11.32
CA ASP A 76 -20.98 -0.69 10.98
C ASP A 76 -20.85 0.82 10.78
N ARG A 77 -21.83 1.47 10.13
CA ARG A 77 -21.83 2.92 9.92
C ARG A 77 -21.81 3.70 11.22
N VAL A 78 -22.56 3.25 12.23
CA VAL A 78 -22.57 3.86 13.56
C VAL A 78 -21.22 3.71 14.23
N ARG A 79 -20.60 2.53 14.15
CA ARG A 79 -19.25 2.27 14.69
C ARG A 79 -18.19 3.13 13.99
N PHE A 80 -18.25 3.23 12.66
CA PHE A 80 -17.33 4.05 11.87
C PHE A 80 -17.48 5.53 12.19
N ALA A 81 -18.71 6.02 12.39
CA ALA A 81 -18.93 7.41 12.79
C ALA A 81 -18.29 7.71 14.15
N ALA A 82 -18.44 6.82 15.12
CA ALA A 82 -17.81 6.97 16.44
C ALA A 82 -16.28 6.92 16.36
N ALA A 83 -15.72 6.03 15.53
CA ALA A 83 -14.28 5.94 15.31
C ALA A 83 -13.74 7.20 14.61
N ALA A 84 -14.47 7.74 13.63
CA ALA A 84 -14.11 8.97 12.95
C ALA A 84 -14.09 10.17 13.91
N GLU A 85 -15.10 10.30 14.78
CA GLU A 85 -15.17 11.36 15.78
C GLU A 85 -14.01 11.27 16.78
N ALA A 86 -13.69 10.06 17.25
CA ALA A 86 -12.56 9.83 18.14
C ALA A 86 -11.23 10.19 17.46
N ALA A 87 -11.03 9.78 16.22
CA ALA A 87 -9.83 10.11 15.46
C ALA A 87 -9.66 11.63 15.29
N LEU A 88 -10.73 12.33 14.89
CA LEU A 88 -10.74 13.80 14.74
C LEU A 88 -10.43 14.52 16.04
N SER A 89 -10.97 14.05 17.16
CA SER A 89 -10.70 14.60 18.49
C SER A 89 -9.21 14.48 18.89
N CYS A 90 -8.50 13.49 18.33
CA CYS A 90 -7.07 13.30 18.53
C CYS A 90 -6.21 14.02 17.46
N GLY A 91 -6.82 14.74 16.53
CA GLY A 91 -6.10 15.32 15.39
C GLY A 91 -5.64 14.28 14.35
N TRP A 92 -6.22 13.09 14.36
CA TRP A 92 -5.93 12.01 13.42
C TRP A 92 -6.91 12.05 12.24
N ARG A 93 -6.53 11.37 11.18
CA ARG A 93 -7.41 11.10 10.04
C ARG A 93 -8.10 9.76 10.24
N TYR A 94 -9.27 9.60 9.60
CA TYR A 94 -10.02 8.36 9.61
C TYR A 94 -10.31 7.87 8.20
N ALA A 95 -10.26 6.57 7.99
CA ALA A 95 -10.63 5.94 6.73
C ALA A 95 -11.26 4.56 6.94
N VAL A 96 -12.16 4.18 6.03
CA VAL A 96 -12.66 2.80 5.89
C VAL A 96 -12.10 2.21 4.61
N ALA A 97 -11.30 1.16 4.71
CA ALA A 97 -10.82 0.39 3.56
C ALA A 97 -11.93 -0.56 3.10
N ALA A 98 -12.78 -0.08 2.20
CA ALA A 98 -13.97 -0.81 1.75
C ALA A 98 -13.73 -1.75 0.57
N GLY A 99 -12.54 -1.71 -0.03
CA GLY A 99 -12.12 -2.54 -1.15
C GLY A 99 -11.08 -1.84 -2.01
N TRP A 100 -10.63 -2.55 -3.02
CA TRP A 100 -9.59 -2.12 -3.94
C TRP A 100 -10.05 -2.27 -5.38
N LEU A 101 -9.50 -1.46 -6.28
CA LEU A 101 -9.60 -1.76 -7.69
C LEU A 101 -8.89 -3.09 -8.00
N PRO A 102 -9.47 -4.00 -8.78
CA PRO A 102 -8.94 -5.36 -8.98
C PRO A 102 -7.46 -5.37 -9.42
N ASN A 103 -7.08 -4.47 -10.32
CA ASN A 103 -5.72 -4.39 -10.84
C ASN A 103 -4.71 -3.90 -9.78
N VAL A 104 -5.13 -3.06 -8.83
CA VAL A 104 -4.26 -2.56 -7.77
C VAL A 104 -3.75 -3.71 -6.91
N GLN A 105 -4.63 -4.56 -6.41
CA GLN A 105 -4.24 -5.68 -5.54
C GLN A 105 -3.41 -6.73 -6.28
N MET A 106 -3.78 -7.05 -7.51
CA MET A 106 -3.02 -7.99 -8.33
C MET A 106 -1.60 -7.47 -8.62
N THR A 107 -1.47 -6.18 -8.94
CA THR A 107 -0.18 -5.54 -9.18
C THR A 107 0.67 -5.46 -7.91
N LEU A 108 0.08 -5.05 -6.77
CA LEU A 108 0.78 -5.05 -5.49
C LEU A 108 1.23 -6.44 -5.07
N GLY A 109 0.41 -7.47 -5.31
CA GLY A 109 0.77 -8.86 -5.10
C GLY A 109 2.01 -9.27 -5.91
N THR A 110 2.04 -8.92 -7.19
CA THR A 110 3.19 -9.17 -8.10
C THR A 110 4.44 -8.43 -7.62
N LEU A 111 4.33 -7.14 -7.34
CA LEU A 111 5.45 -6.31 -6.88
C LEU A 111 6.00 -6.78 -5.52
N SER A 112 5.14 -7.31 -4.66
CA SER A 112 5.51 -7.76 -3.32
C SER A 112 6.52 -8.89 -3.30
N ALA A 113 6.63 -9.65 -4.39
CA ALA A 113 7.65 -10.69 -4.55
C ALA A 113 9.08 -10.11 -4.54
N GLN A 114 9.22 -8.85 -4.96
CA GLN A 114 10.49 -8.12 -5.01
C GLN A 114 10.58 -6.98 -3.97
N ARG A 115 9.77 -7.03 -2.91
CA ARG A 115 9.70 -5.96 -1.89
C ARG A 115 10.90 -5.86 -0.95
N ARG A 116 11.66 -6.95 -0.81
CA ARG A 116 12.87 -6.97 0.04
C ARG A 116 14.05 -6.34 -0.68
N PRO A 117 15.04 -5.81 0.04
CA PRO A 117 16.25 -5.32 -0.58
C PRO A 117 16.84 -6.35 -1.55
N LEU A 118 17.07 -5.93 -2.78
CA LEU A 118 17.57 -6.78 -3.85
C LEU A 118 18.97 -6.31 -4.23
N THR A 119 19.95 -7.22 -4.18
CA THR A 119 21.31 -6.94 -4.64
C THR A 119 21.33 -6.78 -6.17
N ASP A 120 22.18 -5.91 -6.67
CA ASP A 120 22.32 -5.61 -8.09
C ASP A 120 23.77 -5.88 -8.58
N PRO A 121 24.23 -7.15 -8.57
CA PRO A 121 25.60 -7.50 -8.98
C PRO A 121 25.89 -7.25 -10.47
N LEU A 122 24.86 -7.06 -11.26
CA LEU A 122 24.95 -6.79 -12.70
C LEU A 122 24.80 -5.32 -13.05
N HIS A 123 24.65 -4.45 -12.05
CA HIS A 123 24.48 -3.00 -12.22
C HIS A 123 23.32 -2.63 -13.16
N LEU A 124 22.21 -3.38 -13.08
CA LEU A 124 21.04 -3.16 -13.93
C LEU A 124 20.20 -1.96 -13.48
N GLN A 125 20.12 -1.66 -12.17
CA GLN A 125 19.31 -0.57 -11.67
C GLN A 125 19.66 0.78 -12.30
N PRO A 126 20.94 1.20 -12.41
CA PRO A 126 21.30 2.44 -13.09
C PRO A 126 20.85 2.48 -14.55
N VAL A 127 20.96 1.37 -15.28
CA VAL A 127 20.53 1.26 -16.68
C VAL A 127 19.02 1.45 -16.82
N LEU A 128 18.24 0.75 -15.98
CA LEU A 128 16.79 0.82 -16.00
C LEU A 128 16.29 2.23 -15.62
N LEU A 129 16.91 2.86 -14.63
CA LEU A 129 16.56 4.22 -14.22
C LEU A 129 16.88 5.23 -15.31
N ALA A 130 18.06 5.16 -15.93
CA ALA A 130 18.45 6.05 -17.03
C ALA A 130 17.51 5.91 -18.24
N ALA A 131 17.08 4.69 -18.57
CA ALA A 131 16.10 4.46 -19.63
C ALA A 131 14.75 5.14 -19.33
N ALA A 132 14.25 5.04 -18.08
CA ALA A 132 13.00 5.67 -17.67
C ALA A 132 13.12 7.22 -17.52
N GLU A 133 14.29 7.74 -17.20
CA GLU A 133 14.58 9.17 -17.16
C GLU A 133 14.62 9.81 -18.57
N ALA A 134 15.03 9.05 -19.58
CA ALA A 134 15.00 9.49 -20.98
C ALA A 134 13.58 9.67 -21.52
N GLY A 135 12.57 9.07 -20.89
CA GLY A 135 11.15 9.20 -21.22
C GLY A 135 10.34 7.97 -20.83
N PRO A 136 9.00 8.05 -20.93
CA PRO A 136 8.14 6.90 -20.68
C PRO A 136 8.49 5.74 -21.62
N VAL A 137 8.62 4.52 -21.08
CA VAL A 137 9.04 3.32 -21.80
C VAL A 137 8.10 2.14 -21.43
N ARG A 138 7.85 1.23 -22.35
CA ARG A 138 7.09 0.00 -22.03
C ARG A 138 7.91 -0.89 -21.11
N PHE A 139 7.24 -1.57 -20.20
CA PHE A 139 7.90 -2.46 -19.23
C PHE A 139 8.72 -3.57 -19.92
N GLY A 140 8.20 -4.17 -20.98
CA GLY A 140 8.93 -5.16 -21.78
C GLY A 140 10.20 -4.59 -22.39
N ASP A 141 10.11 -3.41 -23.02
CA ASP A 141 11.25 -2.72 -23.65
C ASP A 141 12.29 -2.31 -22.59
N LEU A 142 11.84 -1.83 -21.42
CA LEU A 142 12.70 -1.53 -20.29
C LEU A 142 13.50 -2.75 -19.82
N VAL A 143 12.84 -3.90 -19.73
CA VAL A 143 13.48 -5.17 -19.34
C VAL A 143 14.54 -5.59 -20.36
N GLU A 144 14.28 -5.40 -21.65
CA GLU A 144 15.25 -5.72 -22.72
C GLU A 144 16.48 -4.81 -22.68
N HIS A 145 16.34 -3.55 -22.32
CA HIS A 145 17.46 -2.63 -22.11
C HIS A 145 18.47 -3.13 -21.07
N GLY A 146 18.03 -3.93 -20.11
CA GLY A 146 18.93 -4.56 -19.12
C GLY A 146 19.81 -5.69 -19.68
N GLY A 147 19.56 -6.17 -20.90
CA GLY A 147 20.36 -7.21 -21.56
C GLY A 147 20.21 -8.63 -20.98
N ILE A 148 19.73 -8.79 -19.75
CA ILE A 148 19.44 -10.07 -19.09
C ILE A 148 18.00 -10.04 -18.59
N PRO A 149 17.01 -10.45 -19.44
CA PRO A 149 15.58 -10.16 -19.19
C PRO A 149 15.07 -10.63 -17.81
N ALA A 150 15.42 -11.79 -17.34
CA ALA A 150 14.95 -12.29 -16.05
C ALA A 150 15.46 -11.45 -14.86
N ALA A 151 16.75 -11.09 -14.88
CA ALA A 151 17.35 -10.25 -13.85
C ALA A 151 16.83 -8.80 -13.92
N ALA A 152 16.74 -8.24 -15.15
CA ALA A 152 16.21 -6.90 -15.37
C ALA A 152 14.75 -6.78 -14.92
N ARG A 153 13.91 -7.78 -15.18
CA ARG A 153 12.53 -7.83 -14.72
C ARG A 153 12.43 -7.79 -13.19
N ALA A 154 13.24 -8.58 -12.49
CA ALA A 154 13.28 -8.59 -11.03
C ALA A 154 13.70 -7.21 -10.48
N GLN A 155 14.75 -6.61 -11.06
CA GLN A 155 15.23 -5.28 -10.67
C GLN A 155 14.19 -4.19 -10.99
N ALA A 156 13.53 -4.24 -12.15
CA ALA A 156 12.48 -3.28 -12.50
C ALA A 156 11.29 -3.35 -11.53
N LEU A 157 10.80 -4.56 -11.20
CA LEU A 157 9.73 -4.74 -10.20
C LEU A 157 10.15 -4.23 -8.82
N HIS A 158 11.40 -4.46 -8.41
CA HIS A 158 11.94 -3.93 -7.17
C HIS A 158 11.98 -2.40 -7.18
N LEU A 159 12.46 -1.78 -8.26
CA LEU A 159 12.48 -0.32 -8.41
C LEU A 159 11.08 0.30 -8.41
N ILE A 160 10.06 -0.41 -8.95
CA ILE A 160 8.67 0.01 -8.88
C ILE A 160 8.17 -0.09 -7.43
N TRP A 161 8.48 -1.18 -6.73
CA TRP A 161 8.14 -1.31 -5.31
C TRP A 161 8.72 -0.17 -4.49
N GLU A 162 9.97 0.21 -4.73
CA GLU A 162 10.63 1.33 -4.07
C GLU A 162 10.16 2.71 -4.57
N ARG A 163 9.24 2.75 -5.56
CA ARG A 163 8.73 3.99 -6.18
C ARG A 163 9.80 4.83 -6.87
N ARG A 164 10.95 4.23 -7.16
CA ARG A 164 12.00 4.82 -8.02
C ARG A 164 11.60 4.77 -9.50
N LEU A 165 10.75 3.81 -9.85
CA LEU A 165 10.01 3.77 -11.11
C LEU A 165 8.51 3.84 -10.80
N GLY A 166 7.73 4.48 -11.66
CA GLY A 166 6.29 4.64 -11.55
C GLY A 166 5.55 3.88 -12.65
N ILE A 167 4.35 3.38 -12.31
CA ILE A 167 3.41 2.74 -13.24
C ILE A 167 1.98 3.18 -12.92
N ASP A 168 1.06 2.99 -13.85
CA ASP A 168 -0.37 3.11 -13.60
C ASP A 168 -0.89 1.83 -12.91
N LEU A 169 -1.30 1.95 -11.64
CA LEU A 169 -1.87 0.86 -10.87
C LEU A 169 -3.34 0.55 -11.24
N SER A 170 -4.02 1.43 -11.98
CA SER A 170 -5.40 1.20 -12.42
C SER A 170 -5.50 0.17 -13.55
N ALA A 171 -4.40 -0.07 -14.26
CA ALA A 171 -4.28 -1.05 -15.34
C ALA A 171 -3.50 -2.31 -14.88
N PRO A 172 -3.72 -3.47 -15.54
CA PRO A 172 -2.94 -4.67 -15.27
C PRO A 172 -1.45 -4.45 -15.57
N LEU A 173 -0.58 -4.92 -14.68
CA LEU A 173 0.87 -4.89 -14.92
C LEU A 173 1.26 -5.98 -15.94
N GLY A 174 1.91 -5.56 -17.03
CA GLY A 174 2.41 -6.44 -18.09
C GLY A 174 3.44 -5.74 -18.97
N ASP A 175 3.93 -6.42 -20.00
CA ASP A 175 4.99 -5.90 -20.88
C ASP A 175 4.59 -4.62 -21.61
N ALA A 176 3.28 -4.40 -21.83
CA ALA A 176 2.76 -3.18 -22.44
C ALA A 176 2.58 -2.00 -21.46
N SER A 177 2.72 -2.23 -20.14
CA SER A 177 2.57 -1.19 -19.13
C SER A 177 3.63 -0.10 -19.32
N VAL A 178 3.20 1.16 -19.25
CA VAL A 178 4.11 2.30 -19.35
C VAL A 178 4.78 2.53 -18.01
N VAL A 179 6.10 2.55 -18.03
CA VAL A 179 6.96 2.87 -16.88
C VAL A 179 7.54 4.26 -17.08
N HIS A 180 7.59 5.03 -16.04
CA HIS A 180 8.18 6.37 -16.02
C HIS A 180 9.11 6.51 -14.82
N SER A 181 9.94 7.54 -14.82
CA SER A 181 10.74 7.89 -13.64
C SER A 181 9.83 8.14 -12.44
N GLY A 182 10.12 7.52 -11.33
CA GLY A 182 9.39 7.72 -10.09
C GLY A 182 9.69 9.09 -9.48
N THR A 183 8.71 9.69 -8.82
CA THR A 183 8.94 10.85 -7.98
C THR A 183 9.67 10.42 -6.72
N SER A 184 10.99 10.49 -6.71
CA SER A 184 11.78 10.34 -5.49
C SER A 184 11.37 11.46 -4.51
N ARG A 185 10.44 11.19 -3.59
CA ARG A 185 10.29 12.07 -2.44
C ARG A 185 11.52 11.87 -1.55
N ARG A 186 12.38 12.87 -1.54
CA ARG A 186 13.47 13.00 -0.56
C ARG A 186 12.93 13.18 0.85
#